data_3ac4923b32472dedbc9891491cb9f8a7
#
_entry.id   3ac4923b32472dedbc9891491cb9f8a7
#
_cell.length_a   1.000
_cell.length_b   1.000
_cell.length_c   1.000
_cell.angle_alpha   90.00
_cell.angle_beta   90.00
_cell.angle_gamma   90.00
#
_symmetry.space_group_name_H-M   'P 1'
#
loop_
_entity.id
_entity.type
_entity.pdbx_description
1 polymer ?
#
loop_
_entity_poly.entity_id
_entity_poly.type
_entity_poly.pdbx_seq_one_letter_code
_entity_poly.pdbx_strand_id
1 'polypeptide(L)'
;MTASNGAAPSRLPQQGHGFSQNSSETAFGASIDPADVARFSAQAAEWWDAHGPFAPLHRFNPARLALIREQLCTRLGRDPKARAPFEGLTLLDVGCGGGLIAEPMRRMGFEVTAIDASSENIGTARAHADMVGLDIAYRAATVEQIEAEGAGPFDVVLTMEVIEHVADPEAFIRACSKLIKPGGMMIVATLNRTLKGLLLGKVAAEFVLRWVPAGTHDWRQFLKPEELRAMLDGEPLTVTGPYGLAYDPLNDRWSEGEADINYMMIATRD
;
A
#
# COMPACT_ATOMS: atom_id res chain seq x y z
N MET A 1 -71.51 -2.49 -48.20
CA MET A 1 -72.22 -1.55 -47.34
C MET A 1 -71.34 -1.34 -46.10
N THR A 2 -71.14 -0.09 -45.81
CA THR A 2 -70.50 0.46 -44.61
C THR A 2 -68.97 0.30 -44.49
N ALA A 3 -68.30 1.38 -44.91
CA ALA A 3 -66.93 1.72 -44.60
C ALA A 3 -66.79 2.06 -43.10
N SER A 4 -65.67 1.64 -42.47
CA SER A 4 -65.27 2.10 -41.19
C SER A 4 -63.90 2.79 -41.33
N ASN A 5 -63.90 4.09 -41.03
CA ASN A 5 -62.71 4.94 -40.92
C ASN A 5 -61.87 4.53 -39.72
N GLY A 6 -60.63 4.17 -39.97
CA GLY A 6 -59.62 3.98 -38.93
C GLY A 6 -58.71 5.23 -38.86
N ALA A 7 -58.85 6.04 -37.82
CA ALA A 7 -57.98 7.16 -37.54
C ALA A 7 -56.62 6.66 -37.08
N ALA A 8 -55.54 7.25 -37.66
CA ALA A 8 -54.17 7.03 -37.21
C ALA A 8 -53.88 7.71 -35.85
N PRO A 9 -53.11 7.09 -34.93
CA PRO A 9 -52.71 7.73 -33.70
C PRO A 9 -51.57 8.70 -33.93
N SER A 10 -51.70 9.89 -33.37
CA SER A 10 -50.73 10.99 -33.33
C SER A 10 -49.42 10.59 -32.66
N ARG A 11 -48.33 10.86 -33.34
CA ARG A 11 -46.96 10.73 -32.76
C ARG A 11 -46.75 11.79 -31.69
N LEU A 12 -46.47 11.34 -30.45
CA LEU A 12 -45.91 12.19 -29.40
C LEU A 12 -44.44 12.52 -29.69
N PRO A 13 -43.96 13.71 -29.34
CA PRO A 13 -42.55 14.08 -29.52
C PRO A 13 -41.67 13.29 -28.56
N GLN A 14 -40.65 12.64 -29.11
CA GLN A 14 -39.55 12.06 -28.33
C GLN A 14 -38.73 13.19 -27.70
N GLN A 15 -38.90 13.38 -26.39
CA GLN A 15 -37.95 14.15 -25.60
C GLN A 15 -36.65 13.36 -25.53
N GLY A 16 -35.63 13.82 -26.24
CA GLY A 16 -34.26 13.38 -26.11
C GLY A 16 -33.77 13.68 -24.70
N HIS A 17 -33.72 12.69 -23.84
CA HIS A 17 -32.93 12.72 -22.62
C HIS A 17 -31.46 12.59 -23.07
N GLY A 18 -30.81 13.74 -23.21
CA GLY A 18 -29.36 13.79 -23.25
C GLY A 18 -28.84 13.19 -21.95
N PHE A 19 -28.32 11.95 -22.03
CA PHE A 19 -27.45 11.44 -21.03
C PHE A 19 -26.20 12.33 -21.07
N SER A 20 -26.16 13.30 -20.17
CA SER A 20 -24.93 13.96 -19.78
C SER A 20 -24.02 12.87 -19.27
N GLN A 21 -23.00 12.51 -20.07
CA GLN A 21 -21.81 11.85 -19.58
C GLN A 21 -21.09 12.86 -18.67
N ASN A 22 -21.62 13.04 -17.47
CA ASN A 22 -20.85 13.63 -16.40
C ASN A 22 -19.98 12.51 -15.85
N SER A 23 -18.77 12.45 -16.42
CA SER A 23 -17.58 11.84 -15.86
C SER A 23 -17.66 11.83 -14.34
N SER A 24 -17.84 10.66 -13.76
CA SER A 24 -17.37 10.35 -12.44
C SER A 24 -15.82 10.39 -12.49
N GLU A 25 -15.23 11.57 -12.53
CA GLU A 25 -13.93 11.79 -11.91
C GLU A 25 -14.16 11.42 -10.45
N THR A 26 -13.90 10.16 -10.11
CA THR A 26 -13.71 9.74 -8.74
C THR A 26 -12.63 10.65 -8.19
N ALA A 27 -13.02 11.52 -7.27
CA ALA A 27 -12.07 12.36 -6.55
C ALA A 27 -11.09 11.39 -5.88
N PHE A 28 -9.91 11.22 -6.47
CA PHE A 28 -8.79 10.57 -5.82
C PHE A 28 -8.58 11.29 -4.49
N GLY A 29 -8.29 10.55 -3.40
CA GLY A 29 -7.99 11.15 -2.11
C GLY A 29 -6.89 12.22 -2.28
N ALA A 30 -6.92 13.26 -1.46
CA ALA A 30 -6.04 14.42 -1.60
C ALA A 30 -4.53 14.07 -1.57
N SER A 31 -4.17 12.89 -1.06
CA SER A 31 -2.77 12.43 -0.92
C SER A 31 -2.22 11.65 -2.12
N ILE A 32 -3.01 11.35 -3.17
CA ILE A 32 -2.57 10.48 -4.27
C ILE A 32 -1.95 11.29 -5.41
N ASP A 33 -0.83 10.77 -5.98
CA ASP A 33 -0.30 11.20 -7.28
C ASP A 33 -0.81 10.28 -8.40
N PRO A 34 -1.68 10.77 -9.31
CA PRO A 34 -2.24 9.94 -10.38
C PRO A 34 -1.18 9.40 -11.37
N ALA A 35 -0.05 10.09 -11.54
CA ALA A 35 1.02 9.65 -12.44
C ALA A 35 1.73 8.42 -11.87
N ASP A 36 1.94 8.37 -10.56
CA ASP A 36 2.52 7.23 -9.88
C ASP A 36 1.57 6.02 -9.91
N VAL A 37 0.27 6.23 -9.67
CA VAL A 37 -0.75 5.18 -9.80
C VAL A 37 -0.73 4.57 -11.21
N ALA A 38 -0.74 5.39 -12.26
CA ALA A 38 -0.72 4.90 -13.64
C ALA A 38 0.56 4.09 -13.96
N ARG A 39 1.69 4.49 -13.41
CA ARG A 39 2.97 3.79 -13.58
C ARG A 39 2.94 2.40 -12.95
N PHE A 40 2.49 2.27 -11.69
CA PHE A 40 2.39 0.98 -11.02
C PHE A 40 1.33 0.07 -11.65
N SER A 41 0.20 0.65 -12.11
CA SER A 41 -0.82 -0.09 -12.85
C SER A 41 -0.28 -0.75 -14.11
N ALA A 42 0.62 -0.08 -14.84
CA ALA A 42 1.22 -0.62 -16.05
C ALA A 42 2.07 -1.88 -15.83
N GLN A 43 2.54 -2.10 -14.60
CA GLN A 43 3.37 -3.26 -14.21
C GLN A 43 2.61 -4.29 -13.37
N ALA A 44 1.30 -4.13 -13.21
CA ALA A 44 0.51 -4.94 -12.28
C ALA A 44 0.62 -6.46 -12.53
N ALA A 45 0.70 -6.91 -13.79
CA ALA A 45 0.82 -8.32 -14.13
C ALA A 45 2.13 -8.99 -13.67
N GLU A 46 3.16 -8.19 -13.36
CA GLU A 46 4.51 -8.66 -13.09
C GLU A 46 4.83 -8.81 -11.59
N TRP A 47 3.89 -8.45 -10.68
CA TRP A 47 4.10 -8.46 -9.24
C TRP A 47 4.63 -9.79 -8.69
N TRP A 48 4.20 -10.91 -9.24
CA TRP A 48 4.55 -12.25 -8.77
C TRP A 48 5.63 -12.96 -9.59
N ASP A 49 6.18 -12.29 -10.61
CA ASP A 49 7.37 -12.79 -11.30
C ASP A 49 8.63 -12.51 -10.46
N ALA A 50 9.15 -13.56 -9.80
CA ALA A 50 10.35 -13.47 -8.98
C ALA A 50 11.64 -13.12 -9.76
N HIS A 51 11.59 -13.09 -11.10
CA HIS A 51 12.70 -12.71 -11.99
C HIS A 51 12.38 -11.45 -12.79
N GLY A 52 11.16 -10.93 -12.63
CA GLY A 52 10.66 -9.73 -13.28
C GLY A 52 11.07 -8.43 -12.57
N PRO A 53 10.38 -7.36 -12.88
CA PRO A 53 10.64 -6.04 -12.30
C PRO A 53 10.63 -6.01 -10.76
N PHE A 54 9.84 -6.83 -10.10
CA PHE A 54 9.71 -6.88 -8.64
C PHE A 54 10.63 -7.91 -7.96
N ALA A 55 11.57 -8.56 -8.69
CA ALA A 55 12.49 -9.55 -8.13
C ALA A 55 13.24 -9.09 -6.86
N PRO A 56 13.76 -7.84 -6.69
CA PRO A 56 14.39 -7.47 -5.41
C PRO A 56 13.38 -7.29 -4.26
N LEU A 57 12.09 -6.92 -4.49
CA LEU A 57 11.11 -6.99 -3.41
C LEU A 57 10.95 -8.44 -2.92
N HIS A 58 10.95 -9.41 -3.82
CA HIS A 58 10.96 -10.83 -3.45
C HIS A 58 12.17 -11.23 -2.61
N ARG A 59 13.36 -10.67 -2.91
CA ARG A 59 14.59 -10.91 -2.13
C ARG A 59 14.62 -10.15 -0.80
N PHE A 60 14.08 -8.95 -0.77
CA PHE A 60 14.07 -8.07 0.38
C PHE A 60 12.98 -8.45 1.40
N ASN A 61 11.80 -8.84 0.94
CA ASN A 61 10.63 -9.10 1.79
C ASN A 61 10.84 -10.14 2.89
N PRO A 62 11.60 -11.24 2.73
CA PRO A 62 11.83 -12.17 3.83
C PRO A 62 12.45 -11.49 5.08
N ALA A 63 13.43 -10.62 4.90
CA ALA A 63 14.05 -9.89 6.01
C ALA A 63 13.10 -8.81 6.57
N ARG A 64 12.38 -8.09 5.70
CA ARG A 64 11.35 -7.12 6.08
C ARG A 64 10.25 -7.77 6.92
N LEU A 65 9.72 -8.90 6.49
CA LEU A 65 8.68 -9.64 7.19
C LEU A 65 9.16 -10.21 8.53
N ALA A 66 10.42 -10.65 8.62
CA ALA A 66 11.01 -11.10 9.88
C ALA A 66 11.06 -9.96 10.91
N LEU A 67 11.54 -8.77 10.50
CA LEU A 67 11.58 -7.59 11.36
C LEU A 67 10.16 -7.14 11.77
N ILE A 68 9.22 -7.05 10.81
CA ILE A 68 7.83 -6.69 11.11
C ILE A 68 7.24 -7.68 12.11
N ARG A 69 7.41 -8.98 11.89
CA ARG A 69 6.90 -10.02 12.80
C ARG A 69 7.47 -9.88 14.21
N GLU A 70 8.78 -9.68 14.33
CA GLU A 70 9.45 -9.50 15.63
C GLU A 70 8.89 -8.30 16.38
N GLN A 71 8.80 -7.15 15.69
CA GLN A 71 8.29 -5.91 16.26
C GLN A 71 6.82 -6.02 16.69
N LEU A 72 5.99 -6.67 15.86
CA LEU A 72 4.58 -6.91 16.17
C LEU A 72 4.42 -7.90 17.35
N CYS A 73 5.16 -9.01 17.36
CA CYS A 73 5.08 -9.98 18.47
C CYS A 73 5.47 -9.33 19.80
N THR A 74 6.55 -8.55 19.81
CA THR A 74 7.04 -7.87 21.01
C THR A 74 6.00 -6.90 21.58
N ARG A 75 5.39 -6.07 20.71
CA ARG A 75 4.46 -5.02 21.14
C ARG A 75 3.07 -5.53 21.45
N LEU A 76 2.60 -6.55 20.74
CA LEU A 76 1.28 -7.14 20.92
C LEU A 76 1.28 -8.31 21.91
N GLY A 77 2.42 -8.60 22.54
CA GLY A 77 2.55 -9.69 23.51
C GLY A 77 2.26 -11.06 22.91
N ARG A 78 2.70 -11.30 21.67
CA ARG A 78 2.46 -12.55 20.93
C ARG A 78 3.71 -13.45 20.92
N ASP A 79 3.50 -14.76 20.88
CA ASP A 79 4.61 -15.72 20.80
C ASP A 79 5.22 -15.71 19.38
N PRO A 80 6.49 -15.28 19.21
CA PRO A 80 7.14 -15.25 17.91
C PRO A 80 7.39 -16.64 17.30
N LYS A 81 7.22 -17.73 18.07
CA LYS A 81 7.35 -19.10 17.60
C LYS A 81 6.02 -19.69 17.13
N ALA A 82 4.89 -19.05 17.46
CA ALA A 82 3.59 -19.53 17.01
C ALA A 82 3.50 -19.46 15.47
N ARG A 83 2.81 -20.44 14.86
CA ARG A 83 2.62 -20.48 13.41
C ARG A 83 1.75 -19.30 12.92
N ALA A 84 0.72 -18.97 13.68
CA ALA A 84 -0.20 -17.86 13.41
C ALA A 84 -0.28 -16.92 14.64
N PRO A 85 0.78 -16.12 14.93
CA PRO A 85 0.84 -15.34 16.15
C PRO A 85 -0.23 -14.24 16.23
N PHE A 86 -0.80 -13.85 15.10
CA PHE A 86 -1.70 -12.71 15.00
C PHE A 86 -3.16 -13.10 14.79
N GLU A 87 -3.53 -14.34 15.10
CA GLU A 87 -4.92 -14.81 15.01
C GLU A 87 -5.84 -13.93 15.87
N GLY A 88 -6.98 -13.54 15.27
CA GLY A 88 -7.99 -12.66 15.88
C GLY A 88 -7.64 -11.16 15.85
N LEU A 89 -6.57 -10.77 15.18
CA LEU A 89 -6.19 -9.36 14.97
C LEU A 89 -6.49 -8.94 13.52
N THR A 90 -6.88 -7.68 13.36
CA THR A 90 -7.16 -7.05 12.07
C THR A 90 -5.97 -6.23 11.58
N LEU A 91 -5.71 -6.27 10.27
CA LEU A 91 -4.63 -5.53 9.63
C LEU A 91 -5.14 -4.79 8.40
N LEU A 92 -4.73 -3.53 8.25
CA LEU A 92 -4.87 -2.76 7.02
C LEU A 92 -3.50 -2.64 6.34
N ASP A 93 -3.37 -3.11 5.10
CA ASP A 93 -2.20 -2.91 4.25
C ASP A 93 -2.50 -1.83 3.22
N VAL A 94 -1.91 -0.65 3.39
CA VAL A 94 -2.14 0.55 2.55
C VAL A 94 -1.09 0.62 1.45
N GLY A 95 -1.54 0.66 0.19
CA GLY A 95 -0.66 0.57 -0.97
C GLY A 95 -0.11 -0.85 -1.16
N CYS A 96 -1.00 -1.84 -1.08
CA CYS A 96 -0.60 -3.26 -1.04
C CYS A 96 -0.01 -3.79 -2.35
N GLY A 97 -0.12 -3.04 -3.47
CA GLY A 97 0.33 -3.49 -4.79
C GLY A 97 -0.27 -4.84 -5.17
N GLY A 98 0.57 -5.77 -5.60
CA GLY A 98 0.17 -7.16 -5.92
C GLY A 98 -0.01 -8.08 -4.70
N GLY A 99 0.06 -7.57 -3.45
CA GLY A 99 -0.20 -8.35 -2.24
C GLY A 99 1.02 -9.04 -1.61
N LEU A 100 2.24 -8.64 -1.98
CA LEU A 100 3.47 -9.26 -1.49
C LEU A 100 3.67 -9.17 0.04
N ILE A 101 3.01 -8.25 0.72
CA ILE A 101 2.98 -8.13 2.19
C ILE A 101 1.67 -8.67 2.75
N ALA A 102 0.53 -8.33 2.14
CA ALA A 102 -0.79 -8.77 2.59
C ALA A 102 -0.91 -10.29 2.74
N GLU A 103 -0.41 -11.08 1.77
CA GLU A 103 -0.48 -12.53 1.84
C GLU A 103 0.34 -13.17 2.98
N PRO A 104 1.62 -12.81 3.20
CA PRO A 104 2.35 -13.26 4.39
C PRO A 104 1.68 -12.86 5.70
N MET A 105 1.11 -11.65 5.80
CA MET A 105 0.37 -11.22 6.99
C MET A 105 -0.85 -12.10 7.23
N ARG A 106 -1.61 -12.42 6.18
CA ARG A 106 -2.73 -13.37 6.27
C ARG A 106 -2.28 -14.75 6.72
N ARG A 107 -1.15 -15.27 6.22
CA ARG A 107 -0.58 -16.56 6.65
C ARG A 107 -0.11 -16.54 8.12
N MET A 108 0.25 -15.36 8.65
CA MET A 108 0.58 -15.16 10.06
C MET A 108 -0.65 -14.99 10.96
N GLY A 109 -1.88 -15.09 10.41
CA GLY A 109 -3.12 -15.16 11.17
C GLY A 109 -3.97 -13.90 11.18
N PHE A 110 -3.51 -12.77 10.63
CA PHE A 110 -4.33 -11.56 10.56
C PHE A 110 -5.58 -11.74 9.71
N GLU A 111 -6.66 -11.06 10.09
CA GLU A 111 -7.74 -10.69 9.18
C GLU A 111 -7.29 -9.47 8.40
N VAL A 112 -6.98 -9.66 7.10
CA VAL A 112 -6.34 -8.62 6.28
C VAL A 112 -7.35 -7.93 5.40
N THR A 113 -7.38 -6.60 5.51
CA THR A 113 -7.90 -5.68 4.48
C THR A 113 -6.69 -5.06 3.78
N ALA A 114 -6.65 -5.12 2.46
CA ALA A 114 -5.55 -4.59 1.68
C ALA A 114 -6.06 -3.65 0.59
N ILE A 115 -5.52 -2.45 0.53
CA ILE A 115 -5.98 -1.41 -0.39
C ILE A 115 -4.85 -0.91 -1.27
N ASP A 116 -5.20 -0.57 -2.50
CA ASP A 116 -4.33 0.10 -3.46
C ASP A 116 -5.19 1.03 -4.33
N ALA A 117 -4.63 2.15 -4.76
CA ALA A 117 -5.33 3.07 -5.65
C ALA A 117 -5.51 2.51 -7.07
N SER A 118 -4.64 1.56 -7.47
CA SER A 118 -4.68 0.88 -8.77
C SER A 118 -5.63 -0.32 -8.73
N SER A 119 -6.68 -0.29 -9.54
CA SER A 119 -7.59 -1.43 -9.77
C SER A 119 -6.87 -2.62 -10.40
N GLU A 120 -5.84 -2.38 -11.21
CA GLU A 120 -5.01 -3.38 -11.87
C GLU A 120 -4.17 -4.15 -10.86
N ASN A 121 -3.52 -3.45 -9.90
CA ASN A 121 -2.80 -4.06 -8.80
C ASN A 121 -3.73 -4.95 -7.96
N ILE A 122 -4.89 -4.44 -7.60
CA ILE A 122 -5.91 -5.19 -6.85
C ILE A 122 -6.41 -6.41 -7.63
N GLY A 123 -6.58 -6.29 -8.95
CA GLY A 123 -6.93 -7.43 -9.79
C GLY A 123 -5.88 -8.55 -9.72
N THR A 124 -4.61 -8.20 -9.83
CA THR A 124 -3.48 -9.15 -9.73
C THR A 124 -3.38 -9.76 -8.33
N ALA A 125 -3.51 -8.94 -7.28
CA ALA A 125 -3.46 -9.41 -5.89
C ALA A 125 -4.57 -10.42 -5.58
N ARG A 126 -5.82 -10.15 -6.01
CA ARG A 126 -6.95 -11.08 -5.87
C ARG A 126 -6.70 -12.38 -6.61
N ALA A 127 -6.30 -12.30 -7.88
CA ALA A 127 -6.07 -13.50 -8.69
C ALA A 127 -5.01 -14.42 -8.07
N HIS A 128 -3.93 -13.85 -7.50
CA HIS A 128 -2.91 -14.65 -6.84
C HIS A 128 -3.42 -15.22 -5.50
N ALA A 129 -4.10 -14.44 -4.67
CA ALA A 129 -4.67 -14.90 -3.41
C ALA A 129 -5.68 -16.04 -3.63
N ASP A 130 -6.56 -15.93 -4.62
CA ASP A 130 -7.52 -16.98 -5.02
C ASP A 130 -6.78 -18.26 -5.43
N MET A 131 -5.72 -18.13 -6.24
CA MET A 131 -4.91 -19.27 -6.71
C MET A 131 -4.25 -20.03 -5.54
N VAL A 132 -3.83 -19.31 -4.49
CA VAL A 132 -3.17 -19.92 -3.32
C VAL A 132 -4.10 -20.13 -2.12
N GLY A 133 -5.40 -19.89 -2.28
CA GLY A 133 -6.44 -20.15 -1.29
C GLY A 133 -6.37 -19.26 -0.05
N LEU A 134 -6.05 -17.98 -0.22
CA LEU A 134 -6.02 -16.98 0.85
C LEU A 134 -7.25 -16.06 0.78
N ASP A 135 -7.93 -15.91 1.91
CA ASP A 135 -9.03 -14.98 2.07
C ASP A 135 -8.51 -13.63 2.57
N ILE A 136 -8.45 -12.64 1.67
CA ILE A 136 -7.97 -11.27 1.92
C ILE A 136 -8.97 -10.30 1.29
N ALA A 137 -9.39 -9.29 2.07
CA ALA A 137 -10.30 -8.25 1.60
C ALA A 137 -9.55 -7.19 0.78
N TYR A 138 -9.28 -7.47 -0.49
CA TYR A 138 -8.64 -6.52 -1.41
C TYR A 138 -9.64 -5.49 -1.94
N ARG A 139 -9.26 -4.20 -1.96
CA ARG A 139 -10.11 -3.10 -2.43
C ARG A 139 -9.30 -2.06 -3.21
N ALA A 140 -9.80 -1.67 -4.38
CA ALA A 140 -9.30 -0.49 -5.09
C ALA A 140 -9.85 0.76 -4.37
N ALA A 141 -9.05 1.33 -3.48
CA ALA A 141 -9.44 2.45 -2.63
C ALA A 141 -8.21 3.20 -2.10
N THR A 142 -8.42 4.45 -1.68
CA THR A 142 -7.45 5.24 -0.94
C THR A 142 -7.69 5.13 0.57
N VAL A 143 -6.70 5.51 1.37
CA VAL A 143 -6.85 5.49 2.83
C VAL A 143 -7.93 6.45 3.31
N GLU A 144 -8.09 7.60 2.65
CA GLU A 144 -9.13 8.58 2.96
C GLU A 144 -10.53 8.05 2.68
N GLN A 145 -10.69 7.22 1.64
CA GLN A 145 -11.97 6.55 1.35
C GLN A 145 -12.31 5.53 2.45
N ILE A 146 -11.34 4.75 2.92
CA ILE A 146 -11.53 3.82 4.04
C ILE A 146 -11.91 4.56 5.32
N GLU A 147 -11.25 5.70 5.61
CA GLU A 147 -11.60 6.57 6.74
C GLU A 147 -13.04 7.10 6.62
N ALA A 148 -13.40 7.66 5.46
CA ALA A 148 -14.71 8.25 5.23
C ALA A 148 -15.86 7.23 5.31
N GLU A 149 -15.63 5.98 4.94
CA GLU A 149 -16.60 4.88 5.05
C GLU A 149 -16.74 4.35 6.49
N GLY A 150 -15.84 4.74 7.40
CA GLY A 150 -15.80 4.21 8.76
C GLY A 150 -15.39 2.73 8.81
N ALA A 151 -14.66 2.25 7.79
CA ALA A 151 -14.14 0.90 7.74
C ALA A 151 -12.88 0.80 8.62
N GLY A 152 -13.02 0.27 9.80
CA GLY A 152 -11.96 0.16 10.83
C GLY A 152 -12.51 0.53 12.21
N PRO A 153 -11.68 0.80 13.21
CA PRO A 153 -10.20 0.82 13.18
C PRO A 153 -9.56 -0.58 13.21
N PHE A 154 -8.25 -0.64 12.92
CA PHE A 154 -7.46 -1.85 12.82
C PHE A 154 -6.45 -1.99 13.97
N ASP A 155 -6.07 -3.22 14.33
CA ASP A 155 -5.01 -3.48 15.31
C ASP A 155 -3.64 -3.07 14.77
N VAL A 156 -3.44 -3.26 13.45
CA VAL A 156 -2.19 -2.90 12.75
C VAL A 156 -2.53 -2.22 11.43
N VAL A 157 -1.82 -1.12 11.13
CA VAL A 157 -1.80 -0.47 9.81
C VAL A 157 -0.39 -0.56 9.25
N LEU A 158 -0.23 -1.08 8.05
CA LEU A 158 1.04 -1.11 7.34
C LEU A 158 1.00 -0.16 6.15
N THR A 159 2.12 0.53 5.91
CA THR A 159 2.35 1.32 4.71
C THR A 159 3.82 1.15 4.31
N MET A 160 4.04 0.34 3.25
CA MET A 160 5.37 -0.12 2.83
C MET A 160 5.73 0.49 1.49
N GLU A 161 6.68 1.41 1.46
CA GLU A 161 7.15 2.13 0.24
C GLU A 161 5.98 2.86 -0.47
N VAL A 162 5.17 3.60 0.29
CA VAL A 162 4.01 4.34 -0.23
C VAL A 162 4.17 5.83 -0.01
N ILE A 163 4.64 6.24 1.18
CA ILE A 163 4.63 7.64 1.61
C ILE A 163 5.44 8.57 0.69
N GLU A 164 6.49 8.06 0.02
CA GLU A 164 7.29 8.79 -0.98
C GLU A 164 6.55 9.02 -2.30
N HIS A 165 5.41 8.36 -2.52
CA HIS A 165 4.58 8.43 -3.72
C HIS A 165 3.29 9.22 -3.52
N VAL A 166 3.04 9.76 -2.33
CA VAL A 166 1.84 10.54 -2.06
C VAL A 166 2.12 12.03 -2.23
N ALA A 167 1.11 12.76 -2.71
CA ALA A 167 1.21 14.20 -2.94
C ALA A 167 1.23 15.01 -1.64
N ASP A 168 0.57 14.51 -0.58
CA ASP A 168 0.52 15.13 0.75
C ASP A 168 0.81 14.07 1.84
N PRO A 169 2.10 13.88 2.22
CA PRO A 169 2.49 12.92 3.22
C PRO A 169 1.88 13.16 4.62
N GLU A 170 1.68 14.42 5.02
CA GLU A 170 1.08 14.73 6.32
C GLU A 170 -0.40 14.36 6.36
N ALA A 171 -1.16 14.66 5.31
CA ALA A 171 -2.55 14.24 5.20
C ALA A 171 -2.69 12.73 5.18
N PHE A 172 -1.79 12.04 4.47
CA PHE A 172 -1.73 10.58 4.40
C PHE A 172 -1.48 9.95 5.78
N ILE A 173 -0.46 10.42 6.53
CA ILE A 173 -0.16 9.94 7.89
C ILE A 173 -1.36 10.18 8.82
N ARG A 174 -2.00 11.35 8.72
CA ARG A 174 -3.19 11.68 9.52
C ARG A 174 -4.36 10.75 9.23
N ALA A 175 -4.62 10.41 7.96
CA ALA A 175 -5.66 9.46 7.60
C ALA A 175 -5.33 8.04 8.12
N CYS A 176 -4.09 7.58 7.97
CA CYS A 176 -3.63 6.30 8.52
C CYS A 176 -3.76 6.25 10.04
N SER A 177 -3.39 7.34 10.75
CA SER A 177 -3.40 7.38 12.21
C SER A 177 -4.79 7.18 12.79
N LYS A 178 -5.82 7.72 12.16
CA LYS A 178 -7.22 7.59 12.57
C LYS A 178 -7.75 6.16 12.48
N LEU A 179 -7.15 5.35 11.61
CA LEU A 179 -7.56 3.96 11.38
C LEU A 179 -6.88 2.98 12.35
N ILE A 180 -6.09 3.46 13.31
CA ILE A 180 -5.43 2.63 14.33
C ILE A 180 -6.35 2.53 15.56
N LYS A 181 -6.58 1.32 16.07
CA LYS A 181 -7.27 1.11 17.36
C LYS A 181 -6.47 1.69 18.52
N PRO A 182 -7.09 2.11 19.64
CA PRO A 182 -6.38 2.29 20.90
C PRO A 182 -5.60 1.01 21.26
N GLY A 183 -4.32 1.13 21.60
CA GLY A 183 -3.39 0.01 21.80
C GLY A 183 -2.88 -0.64 20.51
N GLY A 184 -3.35 -0.20 19.35
CA GLY A 184 -2.87 -0.63 18.04
C GLY A 184 -1.64 0.16 17.57
N MET A 185 -1.17 -0.15 16.37
CA MET A 185 0.02 0.49 15.83
C MET A 185 0.03 0.62 14.31
N MET A 186 0.86 1.53 13.83
CA MET A 186 1.22 1.67 12.42
C MET A 186 2.70 1.38 12.22
N ILE A 187 3.05 0.71 11.13
CA ILE A 187 4.43 0.58 10.65
C ILE A 187 4.53 1.29 9.30
N VAL A 188 5.40 2.28 9.24
CA VAL A 188 5.70 3.03 8.01
C VAL A 188 7.10 2.67 7.56
N ALA A 189 7.25 2.16 6.33
CA ALA A 189 8.54 1.92 5.70
C ALA A 189 8.70 2.79 4.47
N THR A 190 9.91 3.33 4.27
CA THR A 190 10.25 4.15 3.11
C THR A 190 11.75 4.17 2.85
N LEU A 191 12.13 4.73 1.70
CA LEU A 191 13.52 4.96 1.34
C LEU A 191 14.07 6.21 2.03
N ASN A 192 15.34 6.12 2.49
CA ASN A 192 16.00 7.24 3.15
C ASN A 192 16.69 8.17 2.15
N ARG A 193 16.48 9.48 2.30
CA ARG A 193 17.13 10.54 1.50
C ARG A 193 18.57 10.78 1.94
N THR A 194 19.46 9.79 1.73
CA THR A 194 20.90 9.89 2.03
C THR A 194 21.74 9.89 0.76
N LEU A 195 22.98 10.40 0.86
CA LEU A 195 23.95 10.28 -0.23
C LEU A 195 24.33 8.82 -0.53
N LYS A 196 24.34 7.95 0.49
CA LYS A 196 24.51 6.51 0.31
C LYS A 196 23.27 5.92 -0.41
N GLY A 197 22.06 6.31 -0.02
CA GLY A 197 20.81 5.96 -0.72
C GLY A 197 20.82 6.42 -2.18
N LEU A 198 21.36 7.61 -2.46
CA LEU A 198 21.51 8.13 -3.82
C LEU A 198 22.58 7.35 -4.61
N LEU A 199 23.75 7.07 -4.02
CA LEU A 199 24.85 6.36 -4.68
C LEU A 199 24.56 4.86 -4.82
N LEU A 200 24.00 4.23 -3.80
CA LEU A 200 23.57 2.85 -3.83
C LEU A 200 22.21 2.71 -4.53
N GLY A 201 21.36 3.72 -4.51
CA GLY A 201 20.20 3.86 -5.38
C GLY A 201 20.62 3.98 -6.85
N LYS A 202 21.77 4.61 -7.21
CA LYS A 202 22.37 4.49 -8.55
C LYS A 202 22.99 3.10 -8.80
N VAL A 203 23.62 2.48 -7.83
CA VAL A 203 24.19 1.14 -7.94
C VAL A 203 23.14 0.06 -7.76
N ALA A 204 22.18 0.24 -6.84
CA ALA A 204 20.95 -0.56 -6.82
C ALA A 204 20.07 -0.23 -8.02
N ALA A 205 20.14 0.98 -8.62
CA ALA A 205 19.50 1.31 -9.88
C ALA A 205 20.12 0.58 -11.07
N GLU A 206 21.38 0.31 -11.09
CA GLU A 206 21.97 -0.58 -12.09
C GLU A 206 21.68 -2.07 -11.81
N PHE A 207 21.50 -2.49 -10.54
CA PHE A 207 21.13 -3.87 -10.14
C PHE A 207 19.65 -4.06 -9.79
N VAL A 208 18.95 -3.01 -9.36
CA VAL A 208 17.55 -2.99 -8.91
C VAL A 208 16.68 -2.20 -9.89
N LEU A 209 17.22 -1.18 -10.57
CA LEU A 209 16.53 -0.28 -11.49
C LEU A 209 16.57 -0.72 -12.96
N ARG A 210 16.78 -1.96 -13.25
CA ARG A 210 16.15 -2.53 -14.47
C ARG A 210 14.61 -2.53 -14.38
N TRP A 211 14.04 -2.00 -13.29
CA TRP A 211 12.65 -2.09 -12.91
C TRP A 211 11.83 -0.83 -13.07
N VAL A 212 12.51 0.31 -12.99
CA VAL A 212 11.83 1.58 -13.18
C VAL A 212 12.58 2.31 -14.28
N PRO A 213 11.90 2.81 -15.33
CA PRO A 213 12.54 3.65 -16.33
C PRO A 213 13.37 4.74 -15.65
N ALA A 214 14.56 5.02 -16.16
CA ALA A 214 15.45 6.05 -15.62
C ALA A 214 14.68 7.37 -15.47
N GLY A 215 14.63 7.93 -14.25
CA GLY A 215 13.93 9.17 -13.95
C GLY A 215 12.62 9.02 -13.17
N THR A 216 12.25 7.84 -12.72
CA THR A 216 10.95 7.58 -12.09
C THR A 216 10.91 7.84 -10.58
N HIS A 217 12.05 7.92 -9.89
CA HIS A 217 12.09 8.34 -8.50
C HIS A 217 12.79 9.69 -8.43
N ASP A 218 12.02 10.74 -8.13
CA ASP A 218 12.63 11.97 -7.67
C ASP A 218 13.17 11.72 -6.26
N TRP A 219 14.50 11.58 -6.13
CA TRP A 219 15.20 11.46 -4.84
C TRP A 219 14.73 12.51 -3.81
N ARG A 220 14.20 13.64 -4.25
CA ARG A 220 13.66 14.70 -3.39
C ARG A 220 12.40 14.27 -2.64
N GLN A 221 11.70 13.26 -3.13
CA GLN A 221 10.48 12.70 -2.50
C GLN A 221 10.80 11.71 -1.38
N PHE A 222 12.05 11.19 -1.31
CA PHE A 222 12.45 10.32 -0.22
C PHE A 222 12.48 11.11 1.10
N LEU A 223 12.07 10.46 2.17
CA LEU A 223 11.95 11.09 3.48
C LEU A 223 13.13 10.70 4.36
N LYS A 224 13.69 11.69 5.07
CA LYS A 224 14.62 11.39 6.13
C LYS A 224 13.88 10.91 7.39
N PRO A 225 14.53 10.08 8.24
CA PRO A 225 13.92 9.62 9.48
C PRO A 225 13.35 10.73 10.38
N GLU A 226 14.06 11.86 10.48
CA GLU A 226 13.61 13.02 11.25
C GLU A 226 12.37 13.71 10.65
N GLU A 227 12.20 13.71 9.33
CA GLU A 227 11.05 14.29 8.65
C GLU A 227 9.81 13.42 8.88
N LEU A 228 9.93 12.10 8.68
CA LEU A 228 8.84 11.16 8.96
C LEU A 228 8.46 11.16 10.45
N ARG A 229 9.47 11.21 11.35
CA ARG A 229 9.22 11.32 12.80
C ARG A 229 8.40 12.56 13.12
N ALA A 230 8.75 13.72 12.57
CA ALA A 230 8.02 14.95 12.82
C ALA A 230 6.54 14.88 12.41
N MET A 231 6.24 14.20 11.26
CA MET A 231 4.87 13.98 10.82
C MET A 231 4.11 13.04 11.79
N LEU A 232 4.75 11.96 12.24
CA LEU A 232 4.16 11.00 13.17
C LEU A 232 3.95 11.60 14.57
N ASP A 233 4.91 12.42 15.06
CA ASP A 233 4.81 13.12 16.35
C ASP A 233 3.71 14.22 16.34
N GLY A 234 3.24 14.63 15.14
CA GLY A 234 2.08 15.50 14.98
C GLY A 234 0.74 14.81 15.27
N GLU A 235 0.71 13.49 15.37
CA GLU A 235 -0.46 12.68 15.71
C GLU A 235 -0.37 12.13 17.15
N PRO A 236 -1.46 11.68 17.77
CA PRO A 236 -1.45 11.13 19.13
C PRO A 236 -0.83 9.71 19.14
N LEU A 237 0.45 9.61 18.79
CA LEU A 237 1.19 8.37 18.61
C LEU A 237 2.52 8.41 19.35
N THR A 238 2.93 7.28 19.93
CA THR A 238 4.28 7.09 20.47
C THR A 238 5.17 6.44 19.40
N VAL A 239 6.22 7.15 18.96
CA VAL A 239 7.05 6.76 17.80
C VAL A 239 8.37 6.14 18.23
N THR A 240 8.71 4.99 17.64
CA THR A 240 10.00 4.29 17.80
C THR A 240 10.65 4.00 16.45
N GLY A 241 11.96 3.76 16.45
CA GLY A 241 12.78 3.62 15.25
C GLY A 241 13.71 4.83 15.06
N PRO A 242 14.40 4.97 13.92
CA PRO A 242 14.26 4.11 12.74
C PRO A 242 14.88 2.72 12.89
N TYR A 243 14.27 1.71 12.28
CA TYR A 243 14.79 0.34 12.14
C TYR A 243 15.20 0.15 10.69
N GLY A 244 16.48 -0.09 10.45
CA GLY A 244 17.03 -0.24 9.11
C GLY A 244 17.20 -1.71 8.72
N LEU A 245 17.20 -1.96 7.40
CA LEU A 245 17.62 -3.24 6.83
C LEU A 245 18.81 -2.99 5.89
N ALA A 246 19.90 -3.69 6.13
CA ALA A 246 21.12 -3.59 5.33
C ALA A 246 21.36 -4.87 4.53
N TYR A 247 21.88 -4.71 3.32
CA TYR A 247 22.29 -5.82 2.47
C TYR A 247 23.75 -6.18 2.68
N ASP A 248 24.00 -7.46 2.96
CA ASP A 248 25.35 -8.03 3.03
C ASP A 248 25.68 -8.71 1.69
N PRO A 249 26.52 -8.09 0.83
CA PRO A 249 26.84 -8.63 -0.48
C PRO A 249 27.73 -9.88 -0.43
N LEU A 250 28.43 -10.14 0.68
CA LEU A 250 29.27 -11.32 0.84
C LEU A 250 28.45 -12.59 1.08
N ASN A 251 27.31 -12.45 1.76
CA ASN A 251 26.42 -13.55 2.10
C ASN A 251 25.10 -13.54 1.30
N ASP A 252 24.94 -12.62 0.33
CA ASP A 252 23.71 -12.38 -0.46
C ASP A 252 22.46 -12.37 0.45
N ARG A 253 22.51 -11.54 1.51
CA ARG A 253 21.51 -11.57 2.56
C ARG A 253 21.16 -10.16 3.07
N TRP A 254 19.87 -9.93 3.31
CA TRP A 254 19.37 -8.80 4.05
C TRP A 254 19.29 -9.14 5.54
N SER A 255 19.63 -8.20 6.41
CA SER A 255 19.50 -8.31 7.87
C SER A 255 19.27 -6.94 8.50
N GLU A 256 18.86 -6.91 9.75
CA GLU A 256 18.78 -5.67 10.52
C GLU A 256 20.14 -4.97 10.55
N GLY A 257 20.13 -3.65 10.38
CA GLY A 257 21.34 -2.83 10.27
C GLY A 257 21.04 -1.34 10.28
N GLU A 258 21.97 -0.56 9.73
CA GLU A 258 21.81 0.89 9.65
C GLU A 258 20.64 1.30 8.73
N ALA A 259 19.96 2.39 9.09
CA ALA A 259 18.83 2.97 8.35
C ALA A 259 19.29 3.85 7.17
N ASP A 260 20.39 3.52 6.53
CA ASP A 260 21.03 4.37 5.52
C ASP A 260 20.30 4.40 4.17
N ILE A 261 19.67 3.28 3.77
CA ILE A 261 19.00 3.15 2.46
C ILE A 261 17.49 3.12 2.61
N ASN A 262 17.00 2.29 3.53
CA ASN A 262 15.60 2.11 3.86
C ASN A 262 15.44 2.02 5.38
N TYR A 263 14.28 2.36 5.86
CA TYR A 263 13.98 2.25 7.28
C TYR A 263 12.49 2.06 7.53
N MET A 264 12.17 1.57 8.72
CA MET A 264 10.82 1.50 9.24
C MET A 264 10.70 2.33 10.51
N MET A 265 9.57 3.00 10.69
CA MET A 265 9.15 3.59 11.95
C MET A 265 7.88 2.91 12.44
N ILE A 266 7.78 2.77 13.75
CA ILE A 266 6.62 2.18 14.39
C ILE A 266 6.00 3.23 15.28
N ALA A 267 4.71 3.49 15.06
CA ALA A 267 3.92 4.47 15.78
C ALA A 267 2.77 3.75 16.48
N THR A 268 2.72 3.79 17.81
CA THR A 268 1.72 3.11 18.63
C THR A 268 0.70 4.14 19.12
N ARG A 269 -0.57 3.82 19.05
CA ARG A 269 -1.66 4.63 19.58
C ARG A 269 -1.97 4.17 21.02
N ASP A 270 -1.80 5.07 21.99
CA ASP A 270 -2.09 4.83 23.41
C ASP A 270 -3.60 4.72 23.70
#